data_188c4c58cf6540417f0a5be9952460cb
#
_entry.id   188c4c58cf6540417f0a5be9952460cb
#
_cell.length_a   1.000
_cell.length_b   1.000
_cell.length_c   1.000
_cell.angle_alpha   90.00
_cell.angle_beta   90.00
_cell.angle_gamma   90.00
#
_symmetry.space_group_name_H-M   'P 1'
#
loop_
_entity.id
_entity.type
_entity.pdbx_description
1 polymer ?
#
loop_
_entity_poly.entity_id
_entity_poly.type
_entity_poly.pdbx_seq_one_letter_code
_entity_poly.pdbx_strand_id
1 'polypeptide(L)'
;MPDVVTTAQDMIAGMSPELRAGRFVFASVTDTAQAAELSAHAISVFREDEGVSLLLPLETTEQAGLPVDLVMQCITLNVYSSLEGTGLTAAVSTALAEQGIPCNMVAAFHHDHVFVPEDQSDAALDVLRALQSSAAPDT
;
A
#
# COMPACT_ATOMS: atom_id res chain seq x y z
N MET A 1 6.26 13.64 -19.08
CA MET A 1 5.58 13.33 -17.79
C MET A 1 4.16 12.86 -18.07
N PRO A 2 3.72 11.75 -17.50
CA PRO A 2 2.31 11.39 -17.58
C PRO A 2 1.44 12.46 -16.92
N ASP A 3 0.24 12.64 -17.44
CA ASP A 3 -0.71 13.56 -16.83
C ASP A 3 -1.21 13.03 -15.50
N VAL A 4 -1.44 13.93 -14.56
CA VAL A 4 -2.01 13.60 -13.26
C VAL A 4 -3.53 13.41 -13.43
N VAL A 5 -4.04 12.29 -12.95
CA VAL A 5 -5.45 11.90 -13.08
C VAL A 5 -6.19 12.27 -11.82
N THR A 6 -7.33 12.93 -11.94
CA THR A 6 -8.08 13.48 -10.81
C THR A 6 -9.48 12.88 -10.61
N THR A 7 -10.14 12.37 -11.66
CA THR A 7 -11.47 11.77 -11.50
C THR A 7 -11.38 10.34 -10.99
N ALA A 8 -12.32 9.95 -10.12
CA ALA A 8 -12.34 8.60 -9.56
C ALA A 8 -12.39 7.52 -10.65
N GLN A 9 -13.27 7.69 -11.63
CA GLN A 9 -13.41 6.70 -12.71
C GLN A 9 -12.11 6.54 -13.51
N ASP A 10 -11.48 7.66 -13.87
CA ASP A 10 -10.24 7.63 -14.65
C ASP A 10 -9.08 7.04 -13.82
N MET A 11 -9.02 7.36 -12.52
CA MET A 11 -8.01 6.78 -11.63
C MET A 11 -8.18 5.27 -11.51
N ILE A 12 -9.41 4.78 -11.34
CA ILE A 12 -9.70 3.36 -11.24
C ILE A 12 -9.40 2.66 -12.58
N ALA A 13 -9.86 3.23 -13.68
CA ALA A 13 -9.66 2.66 -15.02
C ALA A 13 -8.17 2.55 -15.38
N GLY A 14 -7.35 3.48 -14.90
CA GLY A 14 -5.92 3.54 -15.21
C GLY A 14 -5.01 2.97 -14.13
N MET A 15 -5.54 2.40 -13.04
CA MET A 15 -4.71 2.10 -11.87
C MET A 15 -3.68 0.98 -12.08
N SER A 16 -3.89 0.07 -13.00
CA SER A 16 -2.95 -1.01 -13.35
C SER A 16 -2.25 -1.59 -12.11
N PRO A 17 -2.98 -2.34 -11.26
CA PRO A 17 -2.41 -2.85 -10.02
C PRO A 17 -1.28 -3.84 -10.27
N GLU A 18 -0.18 -3.68 -9.54
CA GLU A 18 1.01 -4.52 -9.69
C GLU A 18 1.42 -5.05 -8.32
N LEU A 19 1.46 -6.37 -8.18
CA LEU A 19 1.98 -7.01 -6.97
C LEU A 19 3.51 -6.89 -6.98
N ARG A 20 4.04 -6.15 -6.00
CA ARG A 20 5.49 -5.90 -5.91
C ARG A 20 6.20 -7.07 -5.24
N ALA A 21 7.45 -7.27 -5.61
CA ALA A 21 8.32 -8.24 -4.93
C ALA A 21 8.59 -7.79 -3.49
N GLY A 22 8.80 -8.75 -2.62
CA GLY A 22 9.14 -8.49 -1.22
C GLY A 22 7.97 -8.66 -0.28
N ARG A 23 8.31 -8.80 0.99
CA ARG A 23 7.37 -8.94 2.10
C ARG A 23 7.70 -7.88 3.13
N PHE A 24 6.68 -7.31 3.77
CA PHE A 24 6.82 -6.15 4.63
C PHE A 24 6.07 -6.33 5.94
N VAL A 25 6.54 -5.63 6.96
CA VAL A 25 5.96 -5.65 8.30
C VAL A 25 5.85 -4.23 8.83
N PHE A 26 4.71 -3.90 9.43
CA PHE A 26 4.57 -2.66 10.19
C PHE A 26 5.18 -2.86 11.58
N ALA A 27 6.11 -2.00 11.97
CA ALA A 27 6.79 -2.06 13.25
C ALA A 27 6.76 -0.68 13.92
N SER A 28 6.81 -0.68 15.25
CA SER A 28 6.91 0.56 16.04
C SER A 28 8.18 0.51 16.90
N VAL A 29 8.94 1.60 16.88
CA VAL A 29 10.23 1.69 17.59
C VAL A 29 10.24 2.97 18.42
N THR A 30 10.50 2.83 19.73
CA THR A 30 10.57 3.97 20.65
C THR A 30 11.99 4.49 20.86
N ASP A 31 13.00 3.62 20.71
CA ASP A 31 14.42 4.01 20.81
C ASP A 31 14.80 4.88 19.61
N THR A 32 15.26 6.11 19.88
CA THR A 32 15.53 7.07 18.82
C THR A 32 16.71 6.67 17.93
N ALA A 33 17.73 6.05 18.49
CA ALA A 33 18.90 5.58 17.71
C ALA A 33 18.52 4.43 16.80
N GLN A 34 17.76 3.46 17.33
CA GLN A 34 17.26 2.33 16.55
C GLN A 34 16.32 2.80 15.44
N ALA A 35 15.42 3.73 15.75
CA ALA A 35 14.49 4.29 14.76
C ALA A 35 15.25 4.98 13.62
N ALA A 36 16.29 5.74 13.94
CA ALA A 36 17.11 6.42 12.94
C ALA A 36 17.84 5.42 12.03
N GLU A 37 18.40 4.35 12.61
CA GLU A 37 19.08 3.31 11.86
C GLU A 37 18.11 2.56 10.93
N LEU A 38 16.97 2.14 11.46
CA LEU A 38 15.99 1.35 10.69
C LEU A 38 15.26 2.20 9.64
N SER A 39 15.14 3.52 9.84
CA SER A 39 14.50 4.41 8.87
C SER A 39 15.22 4.37 7.52
N ALA A 40 16.51 4.13 7.50
CA ALA A 40 17.29 4.01 6.25
C ALA A 40 16.88 2.79 5.41
N HIS A 41 16.26 1.78 6.05
CA HIS A 41 15.81 0.55 5.38
C HIS A 41 14.30 0.49 5.19
N ALA A 42 13.57 1.44 5.77
CA ALA A 42 12.12 1.47 5.70
C ALA A 42 11.64 2.04 4.38
N ILE A 43 10.52 1.52 3.88
CA ILE A 43 9.85 2.08 2.71
C ILE A 43 8.83 3.15 3.08
N SER A 44 8.47 3.22 4.37
CA SER A 44 7.59 4.27 4.91
C SER A 44 7.94 4.50 6.36
N VAL A 45 7.92 5.75 6.78
CA VAL A 45 8.23 6.18 8.16
C VAL A 45 7.17 7.19 8.57
N PHE A 46 6.55 6.96 9.73
CA PHE A 46 5.62 7.93 10.30
C PHE A 46 5.93 8.14 11.77
N ARG A 47 6.15 9.39 12.15
CA ARG A 47 6.44 9.75 13.55
C ARG A 47 5.14 9.92 14.29
N GLU A 48 4.91 9.05 15.28
CA GLU A 48 3.72 9.09 16.12
C GLU A 48 4.13 9.38 17.57
N ASP A 49 3.15 9.76 18.40
CA ASP A 49 3.42 10.06 19.81
C ASP A 49 3.92 8.82 20.56
N GLU A 50 3.41 7.63 20.19
CA GLU A 50 3.75 6.36 20.81
C GLU A 50 5.11 5.82 20.37
N GLY A 51 5.63 6.28 19.24
CA GLY A 51 6.89 5.80 18.66
C GLY A 51 6.95 6.05 17.17
N VAL A 52 8.05 5.65 16.56
CA VAL A 52 8.22 5.77 15.11
C VAL A 52 7.66 4.51 14.46
N SER A 53 6.64 4.68 13.62
CA SER A 53 6.07 3.59 12.82
C SER A 53 6.89 3.42 11.56
N LEU A 54 7.35 2.21 11.33
CA LEU A 54 8.20 1.85 10.19
C LEU A 54 7.55 0.74 9.39
N LEU A 55 7.56 0.88 8.09
CA LEU A 55 7.18 -0.21 7.20
C LEU A 55 8.46 -0.80 6.64
N LEU A 56 8.85 -1.97 7.16
CA LEU A 56 10.15 -2.57 6.95
C LEU A 56 10.07 -3.85 6.12
N PRO A 57 11.11 -4.15 5.32
CA PRO A 57 11.25 -5.50 4.78
C PRO A 57 11.25 -6.54 5.91
N LEU A 58 10.65 -7.71 5.66
CA LEU A 58 10.56 -8.77 6.66
C LEU A 58 11.92 -9.14 7.25
N GLU A 59 12.93 -9.30 6.39
CA GLU A 59 14.28 -9.69 6.83
C GLU A 59 14.88 -8.66 7.78
N THR A 60 14.69 -7.37 7.48
CA THR A 60 15.17 -6.28 8.34
C THR A 60 14.51 -6.33 9.70
N THR A 61 13.20 -6.59 9.73
CA THR A 61 12.43 -6.69 10.97
C THR A 61 12.93 -7.85 11.84
N GLU A 62 13.17 -9.00 11.22
CA GLU A 62 13.67 -10.18 11.90
C GLU A 62 15.09 -9.97 12.46
N GLN A 63 15.97 -9.38 11.66
CA GLN A 63 17.34 -9.07 12.07
C GLN A 63 17.39 -8.07 13.22
N ALA A 64 16.44 -7.16 13.28
CA ALA A 64 16.34 -6.18 14.37
C ALA A 64 15.72 -6.75 15.65
N GLY A 65 15.22 -7.98 15.60
CA GLY A 65 14.58 -8.61 16.75
C GLY A 65 13.22 -8.02 17.10
N LEU A 66 12.57 -7.36 16.16
CA LEU A 66 11.26 -6.75 16.37
C LEU A 66 10.14 -7.78 16.15
N PRO A 67 8.99 -7.59 16.82
CA PRO A 67 7.85 -8.49 16.61
C PRO A 67 7.38 -8.50 15.17
N VAL A 68 7.01 -9.68 14.67
CA VAL A 68 6.39 -9.87 13.36
C VAL A 68 4.99 -10.40 13.60
N ASP A 69 3.99 -9.49 13.59
CA ASP A 69 2.60 -9.86 13.85
C ASP A 69 1.86 -10.24 12.57
N LEU A 70 2.15 -9.52 11.48
CA LEU A 70 1.48 -9.73 10.21
C LEU A 70 2.44 -9.43 9.06
N VAL A 71 2.65 -10.41 8.20
CA VAL A 71 3.45 -10.25 6.99
C VAL A 71 2.54 -9.78 5.86
N MET A 72 2.93 -8.71 5.19
CA MET A 72 2.17 -8.09 4.12
C MET A 72 2.94 -8.06 2.81
N GLN A 73 2.20 -7.97 1.72
CA GLN A 73 2.73 -7.68 0.40
C GLN A 73 2.13 -6.39 -0.13
N CYS A 74 2.85 -5.74 -1.01
CA CYS A 74 2.49 -4.44 -1.57
C CYS A 74 1.93 -4.59 -2.98
N ILE A 75 0.79 -3.96 -3.22
CA ILE A 75 0.25 -3.79 -4.57
C ILE A 75 0.32 -2.30 -4.88
N THR A 76 1.08 -1.93 -5.89
CA THR A 76 1.19 -0.54 -6.33
C THR A 76 0.14 -0.25 -7.39
N LEU A 77 -0.57 0.85 -7.23
CA LEU A 77 -1.52 1.34 -8.22
C LEU A 77 -0.78 2.31 -9.16
N ASN A 78 -0.52 1.86 -10.39
CA ASN A 78 0.36 2.55 -11.34
C ASN A 78 -0.33 3.67 -12.12
N VAL A 79 -1.17 4.44 -11.45
CA VAL A 79 -1.78 5.64 -11.99
C VAL A 79 -1.23 6.85 -11.24
N TYR A 80 -0.92 7.92 -11.98
CA TYR A 80 -0.47 9.17 -11.35
C TYR A 80 -1.71 9.94 -10.88
N SER A 81 -2.20 9.58 -9.69
CA SER A 81 -3.38 10.23 -9.11
C SER A 81 -3.00 11.47 -8.32
N SER A 82 -3.85 12.49 -8.38
CA SER A 82 -3.68 13.70 -7.58
C SER A 82 -3.88 13.39 -6.09
N LEU A 83 -3.07 13.99 -5.21
CA LEU A 83 -3.31 13.94 -3.77
C LEU A 83 -4.64 14.61 -3.38
N GLU A 84 -5.15 15.49 -4.23
CA GLU A 84 -6.46 16.14 -4.07
C GLU A 84 -7.59 15.35 -4.71
N GLY A 85 -7.29 14.31 -5.49
CA GLY A 85 -8.29 13.47 -6.12
C GLY A 85 -9.10 12.69 -5.10
N THR A 86 -10.36 12.41 -5.40
CA THR A 86 -11.25 11.71 -4.50
C THR A 86 -11.78 10.43 -5.16
N GLY A 87 -12.01 9.42 -4.34
CA GLY A 87 -12.74 8.22 -4.74
C GLY A 87 -11.90 6.98 -5.01
N LEU A 88 -10.62 7.09 -5.38
CA LEU A 88 -9.78 5.91 -5.65
C LEU A 88 -9.61 5.06 -4.39
N THR A 89 -9.19 5.68 -3.28
CA THR A 89 -9.00 4.97 -2.01
C THR A 89 -10.31 4.34 -1.54
N ALA A 90 -11.42 5.06 -1.62
CA ALA A 90 -12.73 4.54 -1.22
C ALA A 90 -13.13 3.32 -2.06
N ALA A 91 -12.96 3.39 -3.38
CA ALA A 91 -13.31 2.30 -4.28
C ALA A 91 -12.46 1.06 -4.02
N VAL A 92 -11.16 1.24 -3.85
CA VAL A 92 -10.21 0.15 -3.59
C VAL A 92 -10.50 -0.49 -2.24
N SER A 93 -10.63 0.30 -1.19
CA SER A 93 -10.88 -0.22 0.16
C SER A 93 -12.24 -0.93 0.25
N THR A 94 -13.26 -0.39 -0.39
CA THR A 94 -14.59 -1.02 -0.43
C THR A 94 -14.54 -2.37 -1.14
N ALA A 95 -13.90 -2.42 -2.31
CA ALA A 95 -13.81 -3.67 -3.07
C ALA A 95 -13.08 -4.77 -2.29
N LEU A 96 -11.99 -4.42 -1.62
CA LEU A 96 -11.23 -5.38 -0.81
C LEU A 96 -12.02 -5.78 0.44
N ALA A 97 -12.65 -4.82 1.12
CA ALA A 97 -13.44 -5.10 2.33
C ALA A 97 -14.61 -6.05 2.05
N GLU A 98 -15.27 -5.91 0.90
CA GLU A 98 -16.36 -6.80 0.49
C GLU A 98 -15.90 -8.25 0.35
N GLN A 99 -14.61 -8.48 0.10
CA GLN A 99 -14.02 -9.81 0.00
C GLN A 99 -13.32 -10.23 1.30
N GLY A 100 -13.46 -9.46 2.37
CA GLY A 100 -12.84 -9.77 3.66
C GLY A 100 -11.33 -9.61 3.67
N ILE A 101 -10.78 -8.78 2.79
CA ILE A 101 -9.33 -8.55 2.69
C ILE A 101 -8.97 -7.24 3.39
N PRO A 102 -8.14 -7.27 4.46
CA PRO A 102 -7.66 -6.04 5.09
C PRO A 102 -6.89 -5.19 4.09
N CYS A 103 -7.19 -3.90 4.08
CA CYS A 103 -6.60 -2.94 3.14
C CYS A 103 -5.89 -1.83 3.93
N ASN A 104 -4.58 -1.74 3.76
CA ASN A 104 -3.77 -0.68 4.37
C ASN A 104 -3.19 0.16 3.26
N MET A 105 -3.80 1.32 3.03
CA MET A 105 -3.42 2.19 1.92
C MET A 105 -2.37 3.20 2.38
N VAL A 106 -1.27 3.28 1.65
CA VAL A 106 -0.24 4.30 1.86
C VAL A 106 -0.17 5.17 0.61
N ALA A 107 -0.57 6.43 0.76
CA ALA A 107 -0.49 7.40 -0.32
C ALA A 107 0.93 7.97 -0.37
N ALA A 108 1.59 7.80 -1.51
CA ALA A 108 2.87 8.45 -1.76
C ALA A 108 2.69 9.53 -2.82
N PHE A 109 3.75 10.25 -3.13
CA PHE A 109 3.65 11.39 -4.04
C PHE A 109 3.22 10.97 -5.46
N HIS A 110 3.78 9.84 -5.95
CA HIS A 110 3.52 9.39 -7.33
C HIS A 110 2.40 8.37 -7.42
N HIS A 111 2.32 7.46 -6.46
CA HIS A 111 1.39 6.33 -6.50
C HIS A 111 0.80 6.04 -5.14
N ASP A 112 -0.38 5.44 -5.13
CA ASP A 112 -0.93 4.79 -3.95
C ASP A 112 -0.44 3.35 -3.89
N HIS A 113 -0.14 2.88 -2.69
CA HIS A 113 0.33 1.53 -2.44
C HIS A 113 -0.62 0.84 -1.45
N VAL A 114 -1.02 -0.37 -1.79
CA VAL A 114 -1.97 -1.15 -0.98
C VAL A 114 -1.20 -2.30 -0.33
N PHE A 115 -1.22 -2.35 1.01
CA PHE A 115 -0.60 -3.44 1.76
C PHE A 115 -1.67 -4.39 2.25
N VAL A 116 -1.56 -5.65 1.86
CA VAL A 116 -2.51 -6.71 2.18
C VAL A 116 -1.78 -7.90 2.81
N PRO A 117 -2.47 -8.72 3.61
CA PRO A 117 -1.83 -9.93 4.16
C PRO A 117 -1.28 -10.82 3.04
N GLU A 118 -0.12 -11.41 3.30
CA GLU A 118 0.60 -12.23 2.32
C GLU A 118 -0.26 -13.37 1.75
N ASP A 119 -1.04 -14.03 2.60
CA ASP A 119 -1.89 -15.15 2.19
C ASP A 119 -3.13 -14.72 1.39
N GLN A 120 -3.39 -13.42 1.30
CA GLN A 120 -4.53 -12.87 0.54
C GLN A 120 -4.08 -12.00 -0.64
N SER A 121 -2.78 -11.94 -0.92
CA SER A 121 -2.24 -11.04 -1.95
C SER A 121 -2.73 -11.36 -3.36
N ASP A 122 -2.79 -12.64 -3.72
CA ASP A 122 -3.29 -13.03 -5.05
C ASP A 122 -4.78 -12.71 -5.21
N ALA A 123 -5.58 -12.98 -4.17
CA ALA A 123 -6.99 -12.64 -4.18
C ALA A 123 -7.20 -11.13 -4.26
N ALA A 124 -6.39 -10.35 -3.53
CA ALA A 124 -6.46 -8.90 -3.58
C ALA A 124 -6.14 -8.37 -4.98
N LEU A 125 -5.11 -8.90 -5.62
CA LEU A 125 -4.74 -8.48 -6.97
C LEU A 125 -5.88 -8.75 -7.96
N ASP A 126 -6.53 -9.91 -7.86
CA ASP A 126 -7.68 -10.26 -8.71
C ASP A 126 -8.85 -9.30 -8.50
N VAL A 127 -9.15 -8.96 -7.24
CA VAL A 127 -10.21 -7.99 -6.90
C VAL A 127 -9.93 -6.63 -7.55
N LEU A 128 -8.68 -6.16 -7.45
CA LEU A 128 -8.32 -4.84 -8.00
C LEU A 128 -8.33 -4.84 -9.53
N ARG A 129 -7.92 -5.92 -10.16
CA ARG A 129 -8.00 -6.06 -11.62
C ARG A 129 -9.45 -6.06 -12.10
N ALA A 130 -10.34 -6.74 -11.39
CA ALA A 130 -11.76 -6.74 -11.69
C ALA A 130 -12.37 -5.34 -11.51
N LEU A 131 -11.98 -4.64 -10.47
CA LEU A 131 -12.42 -3.26 -10.23
C LEU A 131 -11.99 -2.34 -11.37
N GLN A 132 -10.74 -2.44 -11.81
CA GLN A 132 -10.23 -1.66 -12.93
C GLN A 132 -11.03 -1.94 -14.21
N SER A 133 -11.27 -3.20 -14.51
CA SER A 133 -12.00 -3.60 -15.71
C SER A 133 -13.43 -3.08 -15.71
N SER A 134 -14.09 -3.02 -14.54
CA SER A 134 -15.46 -2.53 -14.42
C SER A 134 -15.55 -1.01 -14.65
N ALA A 135 -14.48 -0.27 -14.43
CA ALA A 135 -14.43 1.19 -14.60
C ALA A 135 -13.93 1.60 -15.98
N ALA A 136 -13.31 0.67 -16.72
CA ALA A 136 -12.79 0.97 -18.05
C ALA A 136 -13.96 1.29 -19.02
N PRO A 137 -13.79 2.29 -19.89
CA PRO A 137 -14.85 2.58 -20.86
C PRO A 137 -15.00 1.43 -21.86
N ASP A 138 -16.24 1.13 -22.24
CA ASP A 138 -16.53 0.17 -23.28
C ASP A 138 -16.09 0.75 -24.63
N THR A 139 -15.27 0.01 -25.35
CA THR A 139 -14.80 0.41 -26.68
C THR A 139 -15.39 -0.45 -27.78
#